data_eab83ce50c9e42e987a545177f9bc821
#
_entry.id   eab83ce50c9e42e987a545177f9bc821
#
_cell.length_a   1.000
_cell.length_b   1.000
_cell.length_c   1.000
_cell.angle_alpha   90.00
_cell.angle_beta   90.00
_cell.angle_gamma   90.00
#
_symmetry.space_group_name_H-M   'P 1'
#
loop_
_entity.id
_entity.type
_entity.pdbx_description
1 polymer ?
#
loop_
_entity_poly.entity_id
_entity_poly.type
_entity_poly.pdbx_seq_one_letter_code
_entity_poly.pdbx_strand_id
1 'polypeptide(L)'
;MILFHKQLGLMKIPVDIHTHQLPVVPGEAIVNCYPETFAPQEGCWYSVGIHPWHLISFVGQGEQDDRMVILAELASHSQVLAIGEAGLDKLANASMAMQIESFEHQARLAMEVDKPLVIHLVKAADELLKLRQTLRPANPWIIHGFRGKAAMAQEYLRHGFYLSFGEKYQEEAFRITPVERLFIETDESVVPIFELY
;
A
#
# COMPACT_ATOMS: atom_id res chain seq x y z
N MET A 1 -9.10 1.79 10.84
CA MET A 1 -8.59 1.95 12.23
C MET A 1 -8.38 0.61 12.94
N ILE A 2 -9.30 -0.35 12.88
CA ILE A 2 -9.19 -1.65 13.60
C ILE A 2 -7.98 -2.50 13.16
N LEU A 3 -7.53 -2.37 11.90
CA LEU A 3 -6.47 -3.19 11.32
C LEU A 3 -5.09 -3.05 12.01
N PHE A 4 -4.77 -1.88 12.52
CA PHE A 4 -3.47 -1.60 13.14
C PHE A 4 -3.47 -1.78 14.66
N HIS A 5 -4.63 -1.98 15.29
CA HIS A 5 -4.75 -2.11 16.76
C HIS A 5 -3.94 -3.28 17.34
N LYS A 6 -3.86 -4.39 16.61
CA LYS A 6 -3.14 -5.57 17.10
C LYS A 6 -1.63 -5.35 17.21
N GLN A 7 -1.08 -4.42 16.41
CA GLN A 7 0.37 -4.16 16.35
C GLN A 7 0.81 -3.00 17.24
N LEU A 8 -0.09 -2.03 17.52
CA LEU A 8 0.27 -0.74 18.13
C LEU A 8 0.11 -0.69 19.66
N GLY A 9 -0.68 -1.58 20.27
CA GLY A 9 -0.91 -1.58 21.73
C GLY A 9 -1.43 -0.22 22.23
N LEU A 10 -0.63 0.48 23.06
CA LEU A 10 -0.93 1.82 23.60
C LEU A 10 -0.43 2.97 22.71
N MET A 11 0.19 2.69 21.56
CA MET A 11 0.74 3.71 20.66
C MET A 11 -0.37 4.39 19.85
N LYS A 12 -0.09 5.63 19.38
CA LYS A 12 -1.04 6.35 18.52
C LYS A 12 -1.31 5.58 17.23
N ILE A 13 -2.58 5.50 16.86
CA ILE A 13 -3.01 4.91 15.59
C ILE A 13 -2.81 5.98 14.52
N PRO A 14 -2.11 5.66 13.40
CA PRO A 14 -1.94 6.61 12.33
C PRO A 14 -3.30 6.98 11.72
N VAL A 15 -3.50 8.27 11.48
CA VAL A 15 -4.70 8.83 10.84
C VAL A 15 -4.51 8.96 9.34
N ASP A 16 -3.27 9.09 8.88
CA ASP A 16 -2.84 9.08 7.48
C ASP A 16 -2.20 7.73 7.15
N ILE A 17 -2.85 6.93 6.33
CA ILE A 17 -2.37 5.54 6.10
C ILE A 17 -1.32 5.45 5.00
N HIS A 18 -1.11 6.50 4.23
CA HIS A 18 -0.12 6.53 3.16
C HIS A 18 0.31 7.96 2.82
N THR A 19 1.58 8.27 3.03
CA THR A 19 2.18 9.55 2.66
C THR A 19 3.65 9.37 2.27
N HIS A 20 4.16 10.28 1.42
CA HIS A 20 5.58 10.36 1.08
C HIS A 20 6.35 11.35 1.96
N GLN A 21 5.67 12.00 2.90
CA GLN A 21 6.26 13.03 3.76
C GLN A 21 6.32 12.55 5.21
N LEU A 22 7.39 12.94 5.92
CA LEU A 22 7.47 12.73 7.35
C LEU A 22 6.41 13.58 8.06
N PRO A 23 5.61 12.99 8.97
CA PRO A 23 4.60 13.74 9.70
C PRO A 23 5.23 14.72 10.69
N VAL A 24 4.55 15.85 10.91
CA VAL A 24 4.97 16.85 11.94
C VAL A 24 4.94 16.23 13.33
N VAL A 25 3.96 15.38 13.59
CA VAL A 25 3.82 14.64 14.85
C VAL A 25 4.12 13.16 14.60
N PRO A 26 5.19 12.60 15.19
CA PRO A 26 5.51 11.19 15.05
C PRO A 26 4.30 10.28 15.40
N GLY A 27 4.09 9.24 14.59
CA GLY A 27 3.02 8.28 14.79
C GLY A 27 1.67 8.63 14.17
N GLU A 28 1.49 9.82 13.59
CA GLU A 28 0.24 10.22 12.94
C GLU A 28 0.10 9.73 11.49
N ALA A 29 1.20 9.31 10.86
CA ALA A 29 1.19 8.83 9.49
C ALA A 29 1.99 7.54 9.31
N ILE A 30 1.65 6.79 8.25
CA ILE A 30 2.47 5.70 7.70
C ILE A 30 3.22 6.25 6.50
N VAL A 31 4.53 6.39 6.64
CA VAL A 31 5.41 6.95 5.59
C VAL A 31 5.82 5.84 4.63
N ASN A 32 5.61 6.05 3.34
CA ASN A 32 6.05 5.13 2.32
C ASN A 32 7.57 5.23 2.10
N CYS A 33 8.25 4.08 2.07
CA CYS A 33 9.68 3.97 1.86
C CYS A 33 10.03 2.87 0.88
N TYR A 34 11.16 3.03 0.19
CA TYR A 34 11.77 1.94 -0.58
C TYR A 34 12.74 1.15 0.32
N PRO A 35 12.94 -0.16 0.05
CA PRO A 35 13.82 -0.98 0.87
C PRO A 35 15.22 -0.38 1.04
N GLU A 36 15.81 0.11 -0.06
CA GLU A 36 17.16 0.68 -0.09
C GLU A 36 17.31 2.04 0.59
N THR A 37 16.21 2.72 0.87
CA THR A 37 16.21 4.07 1.51
C THR A 37 15.62 4.07 2.91
N PHE A 38 15.29 2.89 3.46
CA PHE A 38 14.68 2.78 4.77
C PHE A 38 15.62 3.28 5.87
N ALA A 39 15.27 4.40 6.48
CA ALA A 39 16.00 5.04 7.58
C ALA A 39 15.00 5.48 8.66
N PRO A 40 14.58 4.55 9.55
CA PRO A 40 13.49 4.81 10.46
C PRO A 40 13.83 5.86 11.52
N GLN A 41 12.91 6.80 11.73
CA GLN A 41 12.98 7.79 12.80
C GLN A 41 12.16 7.32 14.00
N GLU A 42 12.59 7.69 15.19
CA GLU A 42 11.92 7.32 16.44
C GLU A 42 10.45 7.77 16.46
N GLY A 43 9.55 6.85 16.79
CA GLY A 43 8.12 7.10 16.86
C GLY A 43 7.37 7.19 15.53
N CYS A 44 8.05 7.09 14.38
CA CYS A 44 7.41 7.08 13.06
C CYS A 44 7.05 5.67 12.61
N TRP A 45 6.03 5.57 11.76
CA TRP A 45 5.56 4.32 11.14
C TRP A 45 5.81 4.33 9.65
N TYR A 46 6.01 3.14 9.09
CA TYR A 46 6.39 2.99 7.68
C TYR A 46 5.60 1.89 6.99
N SER A 47 5.38 2.07 5.69
CA SER A 47 5.18 1.00 4.73
C SER A 47 6.45 0.86 3.90
N VAL A 48 6.86 -0.38 3.60
CA VAL A 48 8.05 -0.62 2.78
C VAL A 48 7.71 -1.56 1.63
N GLY A 49 8.03 -1.16 0.40
CA GLY A 49 7.70 -1.93 -0.79
C GLY A 49 8.47 -1.50 -2.04
N ILE A 50 8.24 -2.22 -3.13
CA ILE A 50 8.83 -1.96 -4.44
C ILE A 50 7.71 -1.55 -5.39
N HIS A 51 7.66 -0.25 -5.70
CA HIS A 51 6.67 0.34 -6.60
C HIS A 51 6.88 -0.10 -8.06
N PRO A 52 5.84 -0.30 -8.88
CA PRO A 52 5.95 -0.73 -10.26
C PRO A 52 6.81 0.18 -11.16
N TRP A 53 6.91 1.46 -10.86
CA TRP A 53 7.77 2.40 -11.61
C TRP A 53 9.26 2.21 -11.33
N HIS A 54 9.60 1.56 -10.24
CA HIS A 54 10.99 1.30 -9.85
C HIS A 54 11.47 -0.12 -10.20
N LEU A 55 10.62 -0.92 -10.86
CA LEU A 55 11.02 -2.21 -11.38
C LEU A 55 11.95 -1.98 -12.59
N ILE A 56 13.20 -2.41 -12.45
CA ILE A 56 14.21 -2.28 -13.50
C ILE A 56 14.22 -3.58 -14.29
N SER A 57 14.15 -3.48 -15.61
CA SER A 57 14.38 -4.61 -16.49
C SER A 57 15.88 -4.95 -16.46
N PHE A 58 16.27 -5.93 -15.67
CA PHE A 58 17.62 -6.51 -15.71
C PHE A 58 17.76 -7.39 -16.96
N VAL A 59 17.78 -6.76 -18.14
CA VAL A 59 18.06 -7.47 -19.38
C VAL A 59 19.58 -7.61 -19.47
N GLY A 60 20.10 -8.76 -19.06
CA GLY A 60 21.40 -9.24 -19.50
C GLY A 60 22.56 -9.21 -18.51
N GLN A 61 22.39 -9.00 -17.22
CA GLN A 61 23.54 -8.95 -16.29
C GLN A 61 23.55 -10.00 -15.16
N GLY A 62 22.55 -10.88 -15.06
CA GLY A 62 22.60 -11.94 -14.05
C GLY A 62 22.58 -11.44 -12.60
N GLU A 63 22.37 -10.16 -12.38
CA GLU A 63 22.23 -9.56 -11.06
C GLU A 63 20.80 -9.79 -10.54
N GLN A 64 20.72 -10.43 -9.42
CA GLN A 64 19.46 -10.59 -8.69
C GLN A 64 19.05 -9.23 -8.12
N ASP A 65 17.76 -8.90 -8.17
CA ASP A 65 17.24 -7.69 -7.52
C ASP A 65 17.28 -7.87 -6.00
N ASP A 66 18.35 -7.40 -5.37
CA ASP A 66 18.57 -7.54 -3.92
C ASP A 66 17.51 -6.80 -3.08
N ARG A 67 16.71 -5.90 -3.68
CA ARG A 67 15.67 -5.17 -2.96
C ARG A 67 14.60 -6.08 -2.37
N MET A 68 14.28 -7.22 -3.00
CA MET A 68 13.36 -8.21 -2.43
C MET A 68 13.94 -8.88 -1.18
N VAL A 69 15.26 -9.11 -1.16
CA VAL A 69 15.94 -9.65 0.02
C VAL A 69 15.90 -8.64 1.16
N ILE A 70 16.26 -7.38 0.89
CA ILE A 70 16.20 -6.28 1.86
C ILE A 70 14.77 -6.08 2.37
N LEU A 71 13.77 -6.11 1.48
CA LEU A 71 12.37 -5.99 1.86
C LEU A 71 11.93 -7.11 2.80
N ALA A 72 12.34 -8.35 2.54
CA ALA A 72 12.01 -9.48 3.41
C ALA A 72 12.61 -9.33 4.83
N GLU A 73 13.83 -8.81 4.92
CA GLU A 73 14.45 -8.49 6.22
C GLU A 73 13.71 -7.37 6.95
N LEU A 74 13.33 -6.31 6.23
CA LEU A 74 12.61 -5.17 6.80
C LEU A 74 11.16 -5.45 7.15
N ALA A 75 10.53 -6.43 6.50
CA ALA A 75 9.12 -6.77 6.71
C ALA A 75 8.77 -7.08 8.18
N SER A 76 9.73 -7.59 8.96
CA SER A 76 9.56 -7.87 10.39
C SER A 76 9.96 -6.71 11.31
N HIS A 77 10.46 -5.59 10.78
CA HIS A 77 10.85 -4.44 11.59
C HIS A 77 9.64 -3.86 12.34
N SER A 78 9.83 -3.49 13.61
CA SER A 78 8.74 -3.05 14.50
C SER A 78 8.04 -1.77 14.04
N GLN A 79 8.75 -0.87 13.34
CA GLN A 79 8.19 0.37 12.81
C GLN A 79 7.57 0.20 11.41
N VAL A 80 7.69 -0.96 10.77
CA VAL A 80 7.02 -1.26 9.50
C VAL A 80 5.65 -1.85 9.80
N LEU A 81 4.59 -1.10 9.50
CA LEU A 81 3.20 -1.49 9.75
C LEU A 81 2.53 -2.15 8.54
N ALA A 82 3.03 -1.92 7.34
CA ALA A 82 2.47 -2.47 6.10
C ALA A 82 3.58 -2.80 5.09
N ILE A 83 3.31 -3.73 4.19
CA ILE A 83 4.10 -3.92 2.98
C ILE A 83 3.50 -3.03 1.88
N GLY A 84 4.33 -2.35 1.13
CA GLY A 84 3.93 -1.42 0.08
C GLY A 84 4.73 -0.10 0.18
N GLU A 85 4.58 0.67 -0.82
CA GLU A 85 3.65 0.64 -1.95
C GLU A 85 4.09 -0.42 -2.97
N ALA A 86 3.25 -1.41 -3.20
CA ALA A 86 3.41 -2.43 -4.23
C ALA A 86 2.24 -2.33 -5.21
N GLY A 87 2.39 -2.72 -6.48
CA GLY A 87 1.24 -2.56 -7.33
C GLY A 87 1.41 -2.89 -8.80
N LEU A 88 0.37 -2.48 -9.55
CA LEU A 88 0.27 -2.68 -10.98
C LEU A 88 -0.11 -1.36 -11.67
N ASP A 89 0.71 -0.95 -12.64
CA ASP A 89 0.49 0.28 -13.39
C ASP A 89 0.77 0.05 -14.89
N LYS A 90 -0.27 0.13 -15.73
CA LYS A 90 -0.12 0.02 -17.20
C LYS A 90 0.61 1.21 -17.82
N LEU A 91 0.92 2.24 -17.06
CA LEU A 91 1.70 3.40 -17.53
C LEU A 91 3.19 3.29 -17.13
N ALA A 92 3.55 2.33 -16.28
CA ALA A 92 4.94 2.07 -15.91
C ALA A 92 5.74 1.47 -17.08
N ASN A 93 7.06 1.67 -17.07
CA ASN A 93 7.97 1.13 -18.10
C ASN A 93 8.17 -0.39 -17.97
N ALA A 94 8.07 -0.93 -16.75
CA ALA A 94 8.19 -2.36 -16.51
C ALA A 94 7.03 -3.14 -17.16
N SER A 95 7.32 -4.30 -17.76
CA SER A 95 6.28 -5.15 -18.34
C SER A 95 5.27 -5.60 -17.27
N MET A 96 4.01 -5.82 -17.66
CA MET A 96 2.98 -6.32 -16.74
C MET A 96 3.38 -7.67 -16.12
N ALA A 97 4.09 -8.52 -16.84
CA ALA A 97 4.59 -9.79 -16.30
C ALA A 97 5.55 -9.57 -15.12
N MET A 98 6.50 -8.64 -15.25
CA MET A 98 7.43 -8.29 -14.15
C MET A 98 6.70 -7.67 -12.98
N GLN A 99 5.72 -6.79 -13.25
CA GLN A 99 4.92 -6.18 -12.19
C GLN A 99 4.11 -7.21 -11.42
N ILE A 100 3.49 -8.16 -12.11
CA ILE A 100 2.73 -9.27 -11.49
C ILE A 100 3.66 -10.13 -10.62
N GLU A 101 4.83 -10.50 -11.11
CA GLU A 101 5.81 -11.30 -10.37
C GLU A 101 6.25 -10.58 -9.09
N SER A 102 6.66 -9.31 -9.19
CA SER A 102 7.05 -8.49 -8.04
C SER A 102 5.90 -8.32 -7.05
N PHE A 103 4.69 -8.05 -7.54
CA PHE A 103 3.50 -7.91 -6.71
C PHE A 103 3.17 -9.21 -5.96
N GLU A 104 3.22 -10.37 -6.64
CA GLU A 104 2.98 -11.65 -6.00
C GLU A 104 3.97 -11.95 -4.86
N HIS A 105 5.25 -11.65 -5.07
CA HIS A 105 6.27 -11.82 -4.02
C HIS A 105 5.96 -10.94 -2.81
N GLN A 106 5.66 -9.66 -3.02
CA GLN A 106 5.33 -8.72 -1.95
C GLN A 106 4.01 -9.08 -1.24
N ALA A 107 3.01 -9.54 -2.00
CA ALA A 107 1.75 -10.00 -1.43
C ALA A 107 1.92 -11.24 -0.55
N ARG A 108 2.73 -12.21 -0.97
CA ARG A 108 3.05 -13.40 -0.17
C ARG A 108 3.83 -13.04 1.08
N LEU A 109 4.81 -12.14 0.98
CA LEU A 109 5.55 -11.62 2.13
C LEU A 109 4.61 -10.94 3.13
N ALA A 110 3.69 -10.09 2.66
CA ALA A 110 2.70 -9.44 3.51
C ALA A 110 1.80 -10.45 4.25
N MET A 111 1.42 -11.55 3.58
CA MET A 111 0.67 -12.66 4.20
C MET A 111 1.50 -13.39 5.26
N GLU A 112 2.78 -13.65 4.98
CA GLU A 112 3.70 -14.36 5.88
C GLU A 112 3.93 -13.58 7.18
N VAL A 113 4.11 -12.26 7.09
CA VAL A 113 4.32 -11.40 8.26
C VAL A 113 3.02 -10.86 8.88
N ASP A 114 1.85 -11.28 8.38
CA ASP A 114 0.49 -10.84 8.81
C ASP A 114 0.35 -9.30 8.84
N LYS A 115 0.85 -8.62 7.81
CA LYS A 115 0.75 -7.16 7.65
C LYS A 115 -0.16 -6.77 6.49
N PRO A 116 -0.83 -5.62 6.55
CA PRO A 116 -1.57 -5.06 5.41
C PRO A 116 -0.67 -4.87 4.19
N LEU A 117 -1.27 -4.96 2.99
CA LEU A 117 -0.63 -4.62 1.71
C LEU A 117 -1.22 -3.33 1.18
N VAL A 118 -0.40 -2.28 1.02
CA VAL A 118 -0.77 -1.01 0.39
C VAL A 118 -0.50 -1.11 -1.11
N ILE A 119 -1.55 -0.85 -1.92
CA ILE A 119 -1.57 -1.21 -3.34
C ILE A 119 -1.71 0.03 -4.21
N HIS A 120 -0.71 0.27 -5.06
CA HIS A 120 -0.78 1.15 -6.22
C HIS A 120 -1.52 0.48 -7.37
N LEU A 121 -2.54 1.13 -7.93
CA LEU A 121 -3.34 0.54 -8.99
C LEU A 121 -3.71 1.53 -10.09
N VAL A 122 -3.10 1.39 -11.26
CA VAL A 122 -3.41 2.21 -12.44
C VAL A 122 -3.73 1.35 -13.64
N LYS A 123 -5.00 1.40 -14.10
CA LYS A 123 -5.53 0.72 -15.28
C LYS A 123 -5.35 -0.80 -15.33
N ALA A 124 -5.07 -1.47 -14.21
CA ALA A 124 -4.79 -2.90 -14.10
C ALA A 124 -5.78 -3.64 -13.16
N ALA A 125 -7.05 -3.24 -13.21
CA ALA A 125 -8.09 -3.80 -12.34
C ALA A 125 -8.28 -5.31 -12.49
N ASP A 126 -8.35 -5.81 -13.74
CA ASP A 126 -8.58 -7.22 -14.03
C ASP A 126 -7.43 -8.10 -13.52
N GLU A 127 -6.19 -7.62 -13.70
CA GLU A 127 -4.99 -8.29 -13.21
C GLU A 127 -4.99 -8.38 -11.67
N LEU A 128 -5.30 -7.27 -10.99
CA LEU A 128 -5.38 -7.24 -9.53
C LEU A 128 -6.48 -8.15 -8.98
N LEU A 129 -7.68 -8.13 -9.57
CA LEU A 129 -8.78 -8.97 -9.16
C LEU A 129 -8.44 -10.47 -9.33
N LYS A 130 -7.77 -10.84 -10.44
CA LYS A 130 -7.29 -12.20 -10.67
C LYS A 130 -6.26 -12.62 -9.61
N LEU A 131 -5.32 -11.75 -9.28
CA LEU A 131 -4.32 -11.99 -8.22
C LEU A 131 -4.99 -12.19 -6.86
N ARG A 132 -5.95 -11.36 -6.50
CA ARG A 132 -6.73 -11.49 -5.25
C ARG A 132 -7.45 -12.84 -5.17
N GLN A 133 -8.07 -13.27 -6.27
CA GLN A 133 -8.78 -14.56 -6.35
C GLN A 133 -7.82 -15.76 -6.26
N THR A 134 -6.63 -15.63 -6.85
CA THR A 134 -5.61 -16.70 -6.87
C THR A 134 -4.92 -16.84 -5.51
N LEU A 135 -4.46 -15.73 -4.94
CA LEU A 135 -3.69 -15.72 -3.70
C LEU A 135 -4.55 -15.89 -2.44
N ARG A 136 -5.82 -15.46 -2.48
CA ARG A 136 -6.79 -15.55 -1.37
C ARG A 136 -6.21 -15.07 -0.04
N PRO A 137 -5.66 -13.84 0.01
CA PRO A 137 -4.99 -13.35 1.21
C PRO A 137 -5.97 -13.20 2.38
N ALA A 138 -5.51 -13.57 3.58
CA ALA A 138 -6.24 -13.31 4.83
C ALA A 138 -5.96 -11.90 5.36
N ASN A 139 -4.78 -11.36 5.08
CA ASN A 139 -4.40 -10.01 5.45
C ASN A 139 -5.12 -8.95 4.60
N PRO A 140 -5.28 -7.72 5.12
CA PRO A 140 -5.93 -6.62 4.41
C PRO A 140 -5.14 -6.18 3.18
N TRP A 141 -5.84 -5.99 2.06
CA TRP A 141 -5.35 -5.36 0.85
C TRP A 141 -6.02 -4.02 0.67
N ILE A 142 -5.24 -2.93 0.69
CA ILE A 142 -5.70 -1.55 0.68
C ILE A 142 -5.31 -0.92 -0.66
N ILE A 143 -6.29 -0.61 -1.50
CA ILE A 143 -6.03 0.19 -2.71
C ILE A 143 -5.92 1.64 -2.26
N HIS A 144 -4.71 2.20 -2.34
CA HIS A 144 -4.46 3.59 -1.99
C HIS A 144 -4.83 4.54 -3.13
N GLY A 145 -4.95 5.83 -2.85
CA GLY A 145 -5.25 6.87 -3.84
C GLY A 145 -6.50 6.62 -4.67
N PHE A 146 -7.55 6.01 -4.09
CA PHE A 146 -8.71 5.57 -4.86
C PHE A 146 -9.50 6.75 -5.43
N ARG A 147 -9.56 6.83 -6.76
CA ARG A 147 -10.27 7.89 -7.53
C ARG A 147 -11.33 7.32 -8.46
N GLY A 148 -11.65 6.03 -8.34
CA GLY A 148 -12.63 5.34 -9.19
C GLY A 148 -14.07 5.73 -8.87
N LYS A 149 -14.97 5.41 -9.82
CA LYS A 149 -16.42 5.60 -9.64
C LYS A 149 -16.99 4.59 -8.63
N ALA A 150 -18.19 4.86 -8.10
CA ALA A 150 -18.90 4.02 -7.16
C ALA A 150 -19.01 2.54 -7.61
N ALA A 151 -19.29 2.27 -8.89
CA ALA A 151 -19.36 0.91 -9.41
C ALA A 151 -18.04 0.14 -9.26
N MET A 152 -16.91 0.82 -9.45
CA MET A 152 -15.57 0.23 -9.28
C MET A 152 -15.27 0.01 -7.78
N ALA A 153 -15.64 0.96 -6.91
CA ALA A 153 -15.54 0.80 -5.47
C ALA A 153 -16.34 -0.41 -4.98
N GLN A 154 -17.60 -0.56 -5.43
CA GLN A 154 -18.43 -1.73 -5.10
C GLN A 154 -17.78 -3.05 -5.54
N GLU A 155 -17.15 -3.09 -6.71
CA GLU A 155 -16.45 -4.28 -7.20
C GLU A 155 -15.29 -4.67 -6.28
N TYR A 156 -14.42 -3.72 -5.93
CA TYR A 156 -13.31 -3.99 -5.02
C TYR A 156 -13.78 -4.39 -3.62
N LEU A 157 -14.80 -3.71 -3.08
CA LEU A 157 -15.38 -4.05 -1.78
C LEU A 157 -15.96 -5.47 -1.74
N ARG A 158 -16.65 -5.92 -2.82
CA ARG A 158 -17.14 -7.31 -2.95
C ARG A 158 -16.01 -8.32 -2.94
N HIS A 159 -14.85 -7.97 -3.48
CA HIS A 159 -13.65 -8.82 -3.47
C HIS A 159 -12.82 -8.68 -2.18
N GLY A 160 -13.31 -7.96 -1.17
CA GLY A 160 -12.69 -7.87 0.14
C GLY A 160 -11.52 -6.89 0.23
N PHE A 161 -11.39 -5.95 -0.71
CA PHE A 161 -10.44 -4.86 -0.59
C PHE A 161 -10.90 -3.80 0.40
N TYR A 162 -9.95 -3.02 0.86
CA TYR A 162 -10.12 -1.75 1.54
C TYR A 162 -9.77 -0.62 0.57
N LEU A 163 -10.35 0.55 0.76
CA LEU A 163 -10.11 1.72 -0.09
C LEU A 163 -9.58 2.87 0.75
N SER A 164 -8.53 3.52 0.26
CA SER A 164 -8.01 4.74 0.85
C SER A 164 -8.23 5.93 -0.07
N PHE A 165 -8.69 7.03 0.49
CA PHE A 165 -9.11 8.22 -0.23
C PHE A 165 -8.23 9.41 0.16
N GLY A 166 -7.68 10.07 -0.85
CA GLY A 166 -6.96 11.34 -0.71
C GLY A 166 -7.80 12.51 -1.21
N GLU A 167 -7.17 13.68 -1.38
CA GLU A 167 -7.79 14.93 -1.81
C GLU A 167 -8.69 14.82 -3.07
N LYS A 168 -8.29 13.98 -4.04
CA LYS A 168 -8.98 13.85 -5.34
C LYS A 168 -9.87 12.62 -5.40
N TYR A 169 -10.84 12.50 -4.53
CA TYR A 169 -11.75 11.37 -4.48
C TYR A 169 -13.07 11.62 -5.24
N GLN A 170 -13.84 10.55 -5.49
CA GLN A 170 -15.19 10.61 -6.02
C GLN A 170 -16.19 10.49 -4.86
N GLU A 171 -17.00 11.51 -4.63
CA GLU A 171 -17.90 11.60 -3.48
C GLU A 171 -18.85 10.39 -3.35
N GLU A 172 -19.42 9.93 -4.46
CA GLU A 172 -20.31 8.76 -4.43
C GLU A 172 -19.57 7.48 -4.05
N ALA A 173 -18.34 7.28 -4.53
CA ALA A 173 -17.51 6.14 -4.16
C ALA A 173 -17.15 6.17 -2.66
N PHE A 174 -16.83 7.33 -2.14
CA PHE A 174 -16.57 7.54 -0.72
C PHE A 174 -17.82 7.20 0.13
N ARG A 175 -18.99 7.73 -0.22
CA ARG A 175 -20.25 7.52 0.52
C ARG A 175 -20.69 6.07 0.60
N ILE A 176 -20.43 5.27 -0.44
CA ILE A 176 -20.83 3.85 -0.44
C ILE A 176 -19.80 2.94 0.22
N THR A 177 -18.62 3.45 0.55
CA THR A 177 -17.56 2.66 1.19
C THR A 177 -17.88 2.54 2.69
N PRO A 178 -18.06 1.31 3.21
CA PRO A 178 -18.28 1.12 4.65
C PRO A 178 -17.11 1.66 5.46
N VAL A 179 -17.40 2.29 6.60
CA VAL A 179 -16.39 2.93 7.46
C VAL A 179 -15.27 1.97 7.91
N GLU A 180 -15.60 0.69 8.12
CA GLU A 180 -14.65 -0.36 8.47
C GLU A 180 -13.74 -0.79 7.32
N ARG A 181 -14.01 -0.32 6.11
CA ARG A 181 -13.24 -0.57 4.88
C ARG A 181 -12.62 0.69 4.28
N LEU A 182 -12.77 1.83 4.96
CA LEU A 182 -12.38 3.14 4.51
C LEU A 182 -11.15 3.64 5.25
N PHE A 183 -10.21 4.21 4.49
CA PHE A 183 -9.05 4.92 4.99
C PHE A 183 -8.94 6.30 4.32
N ILE A 184 -8.19 7.18 4.95
CA ILE A 184 -7.84 8.52 4.44
C ILE A 184 -6.32 8.61 4.35
N GLU A 185 -5.84 9.35 3.36
CA GLU A 185 -4.42 9.53 3.11
C GLU A 185 -4.11 10.88 2.49
N THR A 186 -2.87 11.34 2.61
CA THR A 186 -2.38 12.52 1.90
C THR A 186 -1.64 12.18 0.62
N ASP A 187 -0.98 11.01 0.53
CA ASP A 187 -0.13 10.61 -0.59
C ASP A 187 0.99 11.64 -0.83
N GLU A 188 1.00 12.31 -1.98
CA GLU A 188 1.90 13.44 -2.31
C GLU A 188 1.28 14.82 -2.01
N SER A 189 0.03 14.88 -1.51
CA SER A 189 -0.65 16.15 -1.22
C SER A 189 0.02 16.89 -0.08
N VAL A 190 0.09 18.22 -0.22
CA VAL A 190 0.54 19.12 0.86
C VAL A 190 -0.61 19.56 1.77
N VAL A 191 -1.84 19.13 1.49
CA VAL A 191 -3.00 19.40 2.33
C VAL A 191 -2.86 18.62 3.63
N PRO A 192 -2.97 19.27 4.80
CA PRO A 192 -2.92 18.56 6.08
C PRO A 192 -3.99 17.48 6.17
N ILE A 193 -3.63 16.32 6.73
CA ILE A 193 -4.55 15.18 6.83
C ILE A 193 -5.88 15.54 7.50
N PHE A 194 -5.88 16.44 8.48
CA PHE A 194 -7.09 16.88 9.20
C PHE A 194 -8.07 17.71 8.37
N GLU A 195 -7.65 18.21 7.20
CA GLU A 195 -8.53 18.90 6.26
C GLU A 195 -9.23 17.92 5.30
N LEU A 196 -8.83 16.65 5.29
CA LEU A 196 -9.40 15.57 4.48
C LEU A 196 -10.48 14.77 5.22
N TYR A 197 -10.61 14.98 6.55
CA TYR A 197 -11.62 14.34 7.41
C TYR A 197 -12.96 15.14 7.42
#